data_0784ed1d5c67487141da54377493417a
#
_entry.id   0784ed1d5c67487141da54377493417a
#
_cell.length_a   1.000
_cell.length_b   1.000
_cell.length_c   1.000
_cell.angle_alpha   90.00
_cell.angle_beta   90.00
_cell.angle_gamma   90.00
#
_symmetry.space_group_name_H-M   'P 1'
#
loop_
_entity.id
_entity.type
_entity.pdbx_description
1 polymer ?
#
loop_
_entity_poly.entity_id
_entity_poly.type
_entity_poly.pdbx_seq_one_letter_code
_entity_poly.pdbx_strand_id
1 'polypeptide(L)'
;MREVFASMPDSVLPLVTKNNRLDCIDFIENNMDARVRNKVDEYVVLEALTEDYARFRTSASAVMELKLLPLSDSTSVLCVVTTAEAGVKESPSYVEDSNIRFLSSSWSPLPAGTPSLVQTVKRARDSEAFYVDEVPDSLLEAYSQARASLRSFHPVRMALSPDDYVLTLTIQPGYLASEEKKAVQGRLRPIRMAWTTQGFVEE
;
A
#
# COMPACT_ATOMS: atom_id res chain seq x y z
N MET A 1 5.61 -13.85 9.72
CA MET A 1 4.74 -12.66 9.92
C MET A 1 3.89 -12.72 11.20
N ARG A 2 3.40 -13.86 11.63
CA ARG A 2 2.54 -14.04 12.83
C ARG A 2 3.06 -13.27 14.07
N GLU A 3 4.31 -13.50 14.45
CA GLU A 3 4.92 -12.85 15.63
C GLU A 3 5.07 -11.34 15.46
N VAL A 4 5.42 -10.89 14.26
CA VAL A 4 5.55 -9.46 13.94
C VAL A 4 4.20 -8.76 14.08
N PHE A 5 3.12 -9.36 13.54
CA PHE A 5 1.77 -8.81 13.68
C PHE A 5 1.28 -8.82 15.14
N ALA A 6 1.51 -9.91 15.88
CA ALA A 6 1.15 -10.02 17.30
C ALA A 6 1.90 -9.00 18.19
N SER A 7 3.19 -8.74 17.89
CA SER A 7 4.05 -7.83 18.67
C SER A 7 3.94 -6.36 18.27
N MET A 8 3.09 -6.02 17.29
CA MET A 8 2.87 -4.62 16.87
C MET A 8 2.56 -3.73 18.08
N PRO A 9 3.27 -2.61 18.26
CA PRO A 9 2.96 -1.67 19.34
C PRO A 9 1.58 -1.04 19.18
N ASP A 10 0.85 -0.87 20.27
CA ASP A 10 -0.47 -0.22 20.25
C ASP A 10 -0.42 1.23 19.75
N SER A 11 0.76 1.88 19.80
CA SER A 11 0.98 3.20 19.19
C SER A 11 0.89 3.21 17.67
N VAL A 12 1.06 2.07 17.01
CA VAL A 12 0.89 1.93 15.54
C VAL A 12 -0.58 1.88 15.17
N LEU A 13 -1.39 1.17 15.96
CA LEU A 13 -2.84 1.05 15.80
C LEU A 13 -3.55 1.24 17.15
N PRO A 14 -3.74 2.48 17.62
CA PRO A 14 -4.24 2.75 18.98
C PRO A 14 -5.62 2.19 19.28
N LEU A 15 -6.46 1.99 18.27
CA LEU A 15 -7.81 1.44 18.40
C LEU A 15 -7.83 -0.10 18.42
N VAL A 16 -6.75 -0.77 18.01
CA VAL A 16 -6.66 -2.23 17.91
C VAL A 16 -5.72 -2.74 18.98
N THR A 17 -6.27 -3.37 20.01
CA THR A 17 -5.46 -3.91 21.10
C THR A 17 -4.64 -5.13 20.69
N LYS A 18 -3.65 -5.50 21.51
CA LYS A 18 -2.92 -6.76 21.34
C LYS A 18 -3.88 -7.96 21.33
N ASN A 19 -4.91 -7.97 22.20
CA ASN A 19 -5.89 -9.06 22.24
C ASN A 19 -6.67 -9.15 20.92
N ASN A 20 -7.13 -8.01 20.38
CA ASN A 20 -7.78 -8.01 19.06
C ASN A 20 -6.90 -8.65 17.98
N ARG A 21 -5.58 -8.34 17.97
CA ARG A 21 -4.65 -8.93 17.00
C ARG A 21 -4.46 -10.44 17.21
N LEU A 22 -4.39 -10.89 18.46
CA LEU A 22 -4.29 -12.31 18.79
C LEU A 22 -5.57 -13.06 18.41
N ASP A 23 -6.75 -12.49 18.67
CA ASP A 23 -8.02 -13.07 18.26
C ASP A 23 -8.12 -13.20 16.73
N CYS A 24 -7.70 -12.15 15.97
CA CYS A 24 -7.62 -12.21 14.51
C CYS A 24 -6.70 -13.33 14.02
N ILE A 25 -5.53 -13.50 14.65
CA ILE A 25 -4.59 -14.58 14.31
C ILE A 25 -5.24 -15.95 14.57
N ASP A 26 -5.83 -16.11 15.74
CA ASP A 26 -6.48 -17.39 16.10
C ASP A 26 -7.62 -17.74 15.13
N PHE A 27 -8.44 -16.76 14.77
CA PHE A 27 -9.54 -16.97 13.82
C PHE A 27 -9.04 -17.36 12.43
N ILE A 28 -8.05 -16.65 11.85
CA ILE A 28 -7.57 -16.94 10.50
C ILE A 28 -6.84 -18.31 10.45
N GLU A 29 -6.07 -18.67 11.49
CA GLU A 29 -5.39 -19.95 11.60
C GLU A 29 -6.37 -21.13 11.72
N ASN A 30 -7.57 -20.89 12.27
CA ASN A 30 -8.65 -21.87 12.35
C ASN A 30 -9.66 -21.79 11.18
N ASN A 31 -9.33 -21.07 10.09
CA ASN A 31 -10.20 -20.88 8.93
C ASN A 31 -11.56 -20.24 9.27
N MET A 32 -11.60 -19.39 10.27
CA MET A 32 -12.77 -18.59 10.65
C MET A 32 -12.65 -17.17 10.09
N ASP A 33 -13.78 -16.43 10.07
CA ASP A 33 -13.76 -14.99 9.74
C ASP A 33 -12.96 -14.22 10.81
N ALA A 34 -11.77 -13.77 10.43
CA ALA A 34 -10.84 -13.08 11.32
C ALA A 34 -11.25 -11.62 11.55
N ARG A 35 -12.49 -11.43 11.97
CA ARG A 35 -13.15 -10.16 12.24
C ARG A 35 -13.35 -9.94 13.72
N VAL A 36 -12.83 -8.83 14.25
CA VAL A 36 -12.98 -8.46 15.66
C VAL A 36 -13.43 -7.00 15.79
N ARG A 37 -14.03 -6.64 16.93
CA ARG A 37 -14.39 -5.25 17.25
C ARG A 37 -13.21 -4.56 17.93
N ASN A 38 -12.91 -3.34 17.49
CA ASN A 38 -11.89 -2.49 18.08
C ASN A 38 -12.46 -1.67 19.27
N LYS A 39 -11.65 -0.78 19.86
CA LYS A 39 -12.02 0.04 21.02
C LYS A 39 -13.20 1.00 20.82
N VAL A 40 -13.56 1.29 19.57
CA VAL A 40 -14.68 2.17 19.20
C VAL A 40 -15.84 1.41 18.56
N ASP A 41 -15.88 0.09 18.77
CA ASP A 41 -16.92 -0.82 18.32
C ASP A 41 -17.03 -0.95 16.78
N GLU A 42 -15.98 -0.60 16.05
CA GLU A 42 -15.87 -0.84 14.61
C GLU A 42 -15.18 -2.17 14.33
N TYR A 43 -15.52 -2.77 13.19
CA TYR A 43 -14.87 -4.01 12.76
C TYR A 43 -13.50 -3.76 12.13
N VAL A 44 -12.55 -4.60 12.53
CA VAL A 44 -11.26 -4.78 11.90
C VAL A 44 -11.14 -6.22 11.42
N VAL A 45 -10.40 -6.46 10.35
CA VAL A 45 -10.35 -7.80 9.71
C VAL A 45 -8.92 -8.11 9.30
N LEU A 46 -8.40 -9.26 9.73
CA LEU A 46 -7.17 -9.83 9.19
C LEU A 46 -7.51 -10.61 7.92
N GLU A 47 -7.30 -9.98 6.76
CA GLU A 47 -7.71 -10.51 5.45
C GLU A 47 -6.74 -11.59 4.93
N ALA A 48 -5.45 -11.50 5.31
CA ALA A 48 -4.44 -12.49 4.95
C ALA A 48 -3.33 -12.54 6.00
N LEU A 49 -2.79 -13.73 6.23
CA LEU A 49 -1.62 -13.98 7.05
C LEU A 49 -0.82 -15.15 6.46
N THR A 50 0.41 -14.88 6.02
CA THR A 50 1.35 -15.89 5.53
C THR A 50 2.63 -15.87 6.36
N GLU A 51 3.66 -16.59 5.93
CA GLU A 51 4.95 -16.63 6.61
C GLU A 51 5.61 -15.25 6.64
N ASP A 52 5.48 -14.46 5.57
CA ASP A 52 6.17 -13.18 5.38
C ASP A 52 5.23 -12.01 5.05
N TYR A 53 3.92 -12.24 4.91
CA TYR A 53 2.94 -11.21 4.54
C TYR A 53 1.72 -11.21 5.48
N ALA A 54 1.18 -10.03 5.72
CA ALA A 54 -0.15 -9.86 6.33
C ALA A 54 -0.88 -8.69 5.70
N ARG A 55 -2.20 -8.83 5.55
CA ARG A 55 -3.11 -7.76 5.14
C ARG A 55 -4.20 -7.58 6.18
N PHE A 56 -4.31 -6.39 6.70
CA PHE A 56 -5.19 -6.05 7.81
C PHE A 56 -6.02 -4.82 7.49
N ARG A 57 -7.34 -4.99 7.44
CA ARG A 57 -8.29 -3.87 7.34
C ARG A 57 -8.46 -3.26 8.73
N THR A 58 -7.94 -2.07 8.91
CA THR A 58 -7.86 -1.38 10.21
C THR A 58 -9.10 -0.56 10.53
N SER A 59 -9.90 -0.22 9.51
CA SER A 59 -11.20 0.46 9.60
C SER A 59 -11.99 0.28 8.29
N ALA A 60 -13.17 0.88 8.21
CA ALA A 60 -13.99 0.88 6.98
C ALA A 60 -13.26 1.54 5.78
N SER A 61 -12.29 2.44 6.04
CA SER A 61 -11.60 3.26 5.04
C SER A 61 -10.08 3.15 5.08
N ALA A 62 -9.52 2.14 5.74
CA ALA A 62 -8.07 1.99 5.82
C ALA A 62 -7.63 0.52 5.86
N VAL A 63 -6.55 0.25 5.13
CA VAL A 63 -5.89 -1.06 5.06
C VAL A 63 -4.40 -0.90 5.38
N MET A 64 -3.84 -1.87 6.08
CA MET A 64 -2.41 -2.00 6.33
C MET A 64 -1.91 -3.32 5.72
N GLU A 65 -0.86 -3.24 4.94
CA GLU A 65 -0.13 -4.40 4.42
C GLU A 65 1.25 -4.44 5.04
N LEU A 66 1.67 -5.62 5.44
CA LEU A 66 2.96 -5.90 6.06
C LEU A 66 3.68 -6.95 5.22
N LYS A 67 4.96 -6.73 4.92
CA LYS A 67 5.83 -7.72 4.25
C LYS A 67 7.19 -7.72 4.89
N LEU A 68 7.69 -8.91 5.21
CA LEU A 68 9.09 -9.12 5.59
C LEU A 68 9.92 -9.25 4.31
N LEU A 69 10.84 -8.31 4.10
CA LEU A 69 11.70 -8.24 2.92
C LEU A 69 13.13 -8.62 3.31
N PRO A 70 13.78 -9.58 2.64
CA PRO A 70 15.12 -10.03 3.03
C PRO A 70 16.16 -8.94 2.75
N LEU A 71 17.03 -8.65 3.72
CA LEU A 71 18.22 -7.80 3.56
C LEU A 71 19.49 -8.64 3.40
N SER A 72 19.50 -9.83 4.02
CA SER A 72 20.57 -10.82 3.96
C SER A 72 19.99 -12.19 4.32
N ASP A 73 20.79 -13.23 4.31
CA ASP A 73 20.36 -14.61 4.63
C ASP A 73 19.74 -14.75 6.03
N SER A 74 20.04 -13.82 6.94
CA SER A 74 19.59 -13.90 8.34
C SER A 74 18.83 -12.65 8.83
N THR A 75 18.68 -11.61 7.99
CA THR A 75 18.04 -10.36 8.41
C THR A 75 16.95 -9.92 7.43
N SER A 76 15.86 -9.40 7.97
CA SER A 76 14.75 -8.86 7.20
C SER A 76 14.39 -7.45 7.66
N VAL A 77 13.86 -6.68 6.75
CA VAL A 77 13.19 -5.41 7.04
C VAL A 77 11.68 -5.58 6.94
N LEU A 78 10.95 -4.96 7.85
CA LEU A 78 9.50 -4.88 7.80
C LEU A 78 9.08 -3.71 6.92
N CYS A 79 8.49 -4.01 5.77
CA CYS A 79 7.81 -3.05 4.93
C CYS A 79 6.35 -2.91 5.40
N VAL A 80 5.92 -1.68 5.66
CA VAL A 80 4.56 -1.34 6.10
C VAL A 80 3.97 -0.39 5.08
N VAL A 81 2.93 -0.82 4.38
CA VAL A 81 2.11 0.03 3.51
C VAL A 81 0.78 0.29 4.20
N THR A 82 0.43 1.56 4.35
CA THR A 82 -0.89 1.97 4.86
C THR A 82 -1.64 2.69 3.75
N THR A 83 -2.84 2.23 3.43
CA THR A 83 -3.70 2.78 2.38
C THR A 83 -4.94 3.38 3.02
N ALA A 84 -5.21 4.65 2.72
CA ALA A 84 -6.47 5.31 2.99
C ALA A 84 -7.37 5.18 1.76
N GLU A 85 -8.64 4.87 1.99
CA GLU A 85 -9.67 4.72 0.98
C GLU A 85 -10.68 5.88 1.10
N ALA A 86 -11.02 6.54 0.01
CA ALA A 86 -11.99 7.63 -0.03
C ALA A 86 -13.05 7.39 -1.11
N GLY A 87 -14.31 7.71 -0.78
CA GLY A 87 -15.46 7.43 -1.63
C GLY A 87 -16.08 6.06 -1.39
N VAL A 88 -17.10 5.76 -2.17
CA VAL A 88 -17.77 4.46 -2.14
C VAL A 88 -17.01 3.51 -3.05
N LYS A 89 -16.63 2.35 -2.56
CA LYS A 89 -15.97 1.29 -3.32
C LYS A 89 -16.82 0.97 -4.57
N GLU A 90 -16.18 0.76 -5.71
CA GLU A 90 -16.83 0.58 -7.01
C GLU A 90 -17.45 1.84 -7.63
N SER A 91 -17.49 2.96 -6.90
CA SER A 91 -17.84 4.25 -7.50
C SER A 91 -16.73 4.75 -8.43
N PRO A 92 -17.08 5.43 -9.55
CA PRO A 92 -16.08 6.09 -10.39
C PRO A 92 -15.25 7.16 -9.67
N SER A 93 -15.68 7.63 -8.49
CA SER A 93 -14.98 8.62 -7.67
C SER A 93 -14.15 7.98 -6.53
N TYR A 94 -14.11 6.65 -6.45
CA TYR A 94 -13.30 5.96 -5.45
C TYR A 94 -11.81 6.20 -5.68
N VAL A 95 -11.09 6.50 -4.61
CA VAL A 95 -9.65 6.81 -4.64
C VAL A 95 -8.97 6.14 -3.45
N GLU A 96 -7.80 5.58 -3.70
CA GLU A 96 -6.89 5.05 -2.69
C GLU A 96 -5.59 5.86 -2.68
N ASP A 97 -5.06 6.17 -1.50
CA ASP A 97 -3.74 6.75 -1.37
C ASP A 97 -2.92 6.01 -0.31
N SER A 98 -1.66 5.72 -0.62
CA SER A 98 -0.82 4.89 0.22
C SER A 98 0.42 5.62 0.72
N ASN A 99 0.82 5.25 1.93
CA ASN A 99 2.10 5.62 2.51
C ASN A 99 2.91 4.37 2.82
N ILE A 100 4.24 4.44 2.67
CA ILE A 100 5.16 3.33 2.91
C ILE A 100 6.19 3.69 3.97
N ARG A 101 6.49 2.74 4.84
CA ARG A 101 7.54 2.84 5.86
C ARG A 101 8.34 1.55 5.94
N PHE A 102 9.59 1.66 6.36
CA PHE A 102 10.46 0.52 6.63
C PHE A 102 10.93 0.56 8.07
N LEU A 103 10.76 -0.56 8.76
CA LEU A 103 11.08 -0.74 10.17
C LEU A 103 11.85 -2.07 10.34
N SER A 104 12.43 -2.28 11.51
CA SER A 104 12.88 -3.62 11.91
C SER A 104 11.66 -4.53 12.18
N SER A 105 11.85 -5.83 12.17
CA SER A 105 10.82 -6.80 12.56
C SER A 105 10.30 -6.63 14.00
N SER A 106 11.03 -5.88 14.84
CA SER A 106 10.63 -5.47 16.19
C SER A 106 9.93 -4.10 16.23
N TRP A 107 9.49 -3.56 15.10
CA TRP A 107 8.79 -2.27 14.97
C TRP A 107 9.62 -1.04 15.34
N SER A 108 10.93 -1.18 15.41
CA SER A 108 11.85 -0.07 15.70
C SER A 108 12.35 0.58 14.40
N PRO A 109 12.77 1.85 14.46
CA PRO A 109 13.47 2.47 13.33
C PRO A 109 14.68 1.62 12.89
N LEU A 110 14.97 1.64 11.59
CA LEU A 110 16.17 0.99 11.06
C LEU A 110 17.43 1.68 11.58
N PRO A 111 18.56 0.95 11.72
CA PRO A 111 19.82 1.51 12.18
C PRO A 111 20.27 2.73 11.36
N ALA A 112 20.95 3.67 12.02
CA ALA A 112 21.57 4.79 11.33
C ALA A 112 22.58 4.28 10.29
N GLY A 113 22.54 4.86 9.08
CA GLY A 113 23.36 4.40 7.95
C GLY A 113 22.70 3.36 7.03
N THR A 114 21.52 2.83 7.39
CA THR A 114 20.73 2.04 6.44
C THR A 114 20.38 2.90 5.23
N PRO A 115 20.56 2.41 3.98
CA PRO A 115 20.13 3.13 2.79
C PRO A 115 18.68 3.60 2.91
N SER A 116 18.37 4.77 2.36
CA SER A 116 17.01 5.30 2.42
C SER A 116 16.07 4.53 1.50
N LEU A 117 15.60 3.37 1.96
CA LEU A 117 14.69 2.47 1.25
C LEU A 117 13.43 3.17 0.74
N VAL A 118 13.02 4.24 1.42
CA VAL A 118 11.85 5.04 1.03
C VAL A 118 12.12 5.90 -0.20
N GLN A 119 13.37 6.32 -0.46
CA GLN A 119 13.67 7.28 -1.54
C GLN A 119 13.43 6.72 -2.94
N THR A 120 13.72 5.45 -3.17
CA THR A 120 13.47 4.80 -4.47
C THR A 120 11.97 4.76 -4.75
N VAL A 121 11.16 4.38 -3.76
CA VAL A 121 9.70 4.35 -3.88
C VAL A 121 9.11 5.76 -4.07
N LYS A 122 9.64 6.78 -3.37
CA LYS A 122 9.23 8.18 -3.59
C LYS A 122 9.51 8.65 -5.01
N ARG A 123 10.68 8.33 -5.55
CA ARG A 123 11.03 8.66 -6.95
C ARG A 123 10.09 7.97 -7.93
N ALA A 124 9.79 6.68 -7.72
CA ALA A 124 8.85 5.94 -8.55
C ALA A 124 7.44 6.53 -8.46
N ARG A 125 7.00 6.94 -7.25
CA ARG A 125 5.72 7.62 -7.05
C ARG A 125 5.59 8.91 -7.87
N ASP A 126 6.66 9.68 -8.00
CA ASP A 126 6.69 10.94 -8.73
C ASP A 126 7.11 10.76 -10.21
N SER A 127 7.17 9.53 -10.70
CA SER A 127 7.69 9.20 -12.03
C SER A 127 6.71 9.52 -13.15
N GLU A 128 7.25 9.95 -14.29
CA GLU A 128 6.52 10.06 -15.56
C GLU A 128 6.21 8.70 -16.18
N ALA A 129 6.82 7.62 -15.70
CA ALA A 129 6.60 6.24 -16.21
C ALA A 129 5.15 5.75 -16.06
N PHE A 130 4.34 6.39 -15.20
CA PHE A 130 2.91 6.12 -15.14
C PHE A 130 2.14 6.48 -16.41
N TYR A 131 2.66 7.38 -17.24
CA TYR A 131 1.94 7.96 -18.36
C TYR A 131 2.42 7.38 -19.69
N VAL A 132 1.50 7.15 -20.61
CA VAL A 132 1.87 6.82 -21.99
C VAL A 132 2.19 8.09 -22.77
N ASP A 133 3.15 8.00 -23.71
CA ASP A 133 3.57 9.13 -24.55
C ASP A 133 2.65 9.28 -25.79
N GLU A 134 2.13 8.19 -26.31
CA GLU A 134 1.27 8.18 -27.50
C GLU A 134 -0.20 8.40 -27.13
N VAL A 135 -0.71 9.57 -27.44
CA VAL A 135 -2.09 9.99 -27.20
C VAL A 135 -2.69 10.52 -28.51
N PRO A 136 -3.90 10.09 -28.90
CA PRO A 136 -4.59 10.65 -30.08
C PRO A 136 -4.76 12.18 -29.96
N ASP A 137 -4.59 12.88 -31.08
CA ASP A 137 -4.70 14.36 -31.12
C ASP A 137 -6.00 14.89 -30.51
N SER A 138 -7.11 14.18 -30.73
CA SER A 138 -8.43 14.52 -30.18
C SER A 138 -8.52 14.47 -28.66
N LEU A 139 -7.56 13.85 -27.98
CA LEU A 139 -7.51 13.70 -26.52
C LEU A 139 -6.35 14.48 -25.88
N LEU A 140 -5.43 15.08 -26.65
CA LEU A 140 -4.21 15.69 -26.15
C LEU A 140 -4.47 16.76 -25.10
N GLU A 141 -5.44 17.66 -25.33
CA GLU A 141 -5.77 18.72 -24.40
C GLU A 141 -6.30 18.15 -23.06
N ALA A 142 -7.32 17.29 -23.12
CA ALA A 142 -7.91 16.66 -21.95
C ALA A 142 -6.90 15.78 -21.19
N TYR A 143 -6.02 15.09 -21.92
CA TYR A 143 -4.94 14.30 -21.32
C TYR A 143 -3.89 15.17 -20.62
N SER A 144 -3.52 16.30 -21.23
CA SER A 144 -2.59 17.26 -20.61
C SER A 144 -3.18 17.87 -19.34
N GLN A 145 -4.47 18.24 -19.34
CA GLN A 145 -5.19 18.71 -18.17
C GLN A 145 -5.25 17.64 -17.08
N ALA A 146 -5.59 16.39 -17.43
CA ALA A 146 -5.62 15.27 -16.51
C ALA A 146 -4.25 15.03 -15.85
N ARG A 147 -3.15 15.08 -16.62
CA ARG A 147 -1.79 14.97 -16.04
C ARG A 147 -1.48 16.11 -15.09
N ALA A 148 -1.86 17.35 -15.41
CA ALA A 148 -1.67 18.47 -14.52
C ALA A 148 -2.47 18.30 -13.22
N SER A 149 -3.72 17.87 -13.30
CA SER A 149 -4.58 17.55 -12.15
C SER A 149 -3.96 16.45 -11.30
N LEU A 150 -3.51 15.35 -11.92
CA LEU A 150 -2.86 14.22 -11.24
C LEU A 150 -1.54 14.63 -10.57
N ARG A 151 -0.77 15.57 -11.12
CA ARG A 151 0.45 16.09 -10.49
C ARG A 151 0.15 17.00 -9.30
N SER A 152 -0.94 17.72 -9.33
CA SER A 152 -1.32 18.65 -8.25
C SER A 152 -1.87 17.91 -7.01
N PHE A 153 -2.66 16.89 -7.23
CA PHE A 153 -3.09 15.93 -6.21
C PHE A 153 -2.80 14.52 -6.73
N HIS A 154 -1.83 13.84 -6.13
CA HIS A 154 -1.19 12.64 -6.67
C HIS A 154 -1.47 11.39 -5.81
N PRO A 155 -2.73 10.91 -5.76
CA PRO A 155 -3.03 9.71 -5.00
C PRO A 155 -2.49 8.49 -5.73
N VAL A 156 -1.66 7.71 -5.03
CA VAL A 156 -1.05 6.49 -5.55
C VAL A 156 -1.32 5.35 -4.58
N ARG A 157 -2.02 4.34 -5.08
CA ARG A 157 -2.14 3.08 -4.37
C ARG A 157 -0.83 2.31 -4.50
N MET A 158 -0.32 1.85 -3.37
CA MET A 158 0.79 0.91 -3.27
C MET A 158 0.25 -0.43 -2.79
N ALA A 159 0.62 -1.52 -3.46
CA ALA A 159 0.20 -2.87 -3.08
C ALA A 159 1.42 -3.79 -3.02
N LEU A 160 1.62 -4.43 -1.88
CA LEU A 160 2.61 -5.48 -1.70
C LEU A 160 2.06 -6.81 -2.22
N SER A 161 2.87 -7.54 -2.97
CA SER A 161 2.50 -8.89 -3.39
C SER A 161 2.57 -9.87 -2.21
N PRO A 162 1.54 -10.70 -1.98
CA PRO A 162 1.62 -11.78 -0.99
C PRO A 162 2.61 -12.89 -1.39
N ASP A 163 2.81 -13.11 -2.69
CA ASP A 163 3.48 -14.30 -3.23
C ASP A 163 4.97 -14.06 -3.54
N ASP A 164 5.35 -12.81 -3.80
CA ASP A 164 6.71 -12.42 -4.15
C ASP A 164 7.11 -11.08 -3.47
N TYR A 165 8.31 -10.58 -3.79
CA TYR A 165 8.83 -9.33 -3.21
C TYR A 165 8.65 -8.16 -4.18
N VAL A 166 7.43 -8.01 -4.70
CA VAL A 166 7.07 -6.93 -5.62
C VAL A 166 6.14 -5.93 -4.94
N LEU A 167 6.41 -4.66 -5.17
CA LEU A 167 5.54 -3.53 -4.84
C LEU A 167 4.98 -2.94 -6.14
N THR A 168 3.67 -2.85 -6.25
CA THR A 168 3.01 -2.24 -7.40
C THR A 168 2.44 -0.88 -7.02
N LEU A 169 2.76 0.15 -7.80
CA LEU A 169 2.24 1.51 -7.67
C LEU A 169 1.23 1.78 -8.77
N THR A 170 0.06 2.32 -8.43
CA THR A 170 -1.01 2.62 -9.39
C THR A 170 -1.60 3.99 -9.08
N ILE A 171 -1.54 4.93 -10.04
CA ILE A 171 -2.22 6.23 -9.90
C ILE A 171 -3.74 6.01 -9.84
N GLN A 172 -4.39 6.83 -9.02
CA GLN A 172 -5.82 6.77 -8.74
C GLN A 172 -6.54 7.98 -9.37
N PRO A 173 -7.11 7.85 -10.59
CA PRO A 173 -7.73 8.96 -11.30
C PRO A 173 -9.18 9.24 -10.86
N GLY A 174 -9.70 8.59 -9.82
CA GLY A 174 -11.11 8.61 -9.42
C GLY A 174 -11.68 9.99 -9.14
N TYR A 175 -10.88 10.99 -8.76
CA TYR A 175 -11.32 12.35 -8.47
C TYR A 175 -11.34 13.29 -9.68
N LEU A 176 -10.80 12.88 -10.82
CA LEU A 176 -10.76 13.68 -12.05
C LEU A 176 -12.17 13.95 -12.62
N ALA A 177 -12.32 15.02 -13.39
CA ALA A 177 -13.53 15.28 -14.17
C ALA A 177 -13.77 14.18 -15.24
N SER A 178 -15.00 14.03 -15.69
CA SER A 178 -15.39 12.93 -16.60
C SER A 178 -14.58 12.91 -17.90
N GLU A 179 -14.29 14.06 -18.50
CA GLU A 179 -13.50 14.14 -19.74
C GLU A 179 -12.02 13.81 -19.49
N GLU A 180 -11.45 14.27 -18.37
CA GLU A 180 -10.10 13.92 -17.96
C GLU A 180 -9.95 12.40 -17.70
N LYS A 181 -10.94 11.79 -17.02
CA LYS A 181 -10.97 10.33 -16.82
C LYS A 181 -10.95 9.55 -18.12
N LYS A 182 -11.79 9.95 -19.09
CA LYS A 182 -11.81 9.34 -20.43
C LYS A 182 -10.46 9.47 -21.14
N ALA A 183 -9.81 10.63 -21.00
CA ALA A 183 -8.52 10.87 -21.61
C ALA A 183 -7.41 9.99 -21.05
N VAL A 184 -7.43 9.66 -19.74
CA VAL A 184 -6.42 8.79 -19.10
C VAL A 184 -6.81 7.32 -19.09
N GLN A 185 -8.03 6.96 -19.44
CA GLN A 185 -8.51 5.58 -19.44
C GLN A 185 -7.66 4.70 -20.38
N GLY A 186 -7.05 3.65 -19.83
CA GLY A 186 -6.15 2.74 -20.55
C GLY A 186 -4.78 3.37 -20.92
N ARG A 187 -4.47 4.58 -20.40
CA ARG A 187 -3.23 5.33 -20.66
C ARG A 187 -2.40 5.58 -19.39
N LEU A 188 -2.84 5.04 -18.27
CA LEU A 188 -2.04 4.97 -17.06
C LEU A 188 -1.49 3.54 -16.92
N ARG A 189 -0.20 3.43 -16.61
CA ARG A 189 0.48 2.15 -16.39
C ARG A 189 0.84 2.00 -14.93
N PRO A 190 0.69 0.83 -14.33
CA PRO A 190 1.26 0.57 -13.01
C PRO A 190 2.79 0.53 -13.11
N ILE A 191 3.46 1.03 -12.10
CA ILE A 191 4.91 0.82 -11.93
C ILE A 191 5.08 -0.39 -11.01
N ARG A 192 5.84 -1.37 -11.46
CA ARG A 192 6.22 -2.54 -10.67
C ARG A 192 7.65 -2.37 -10.19
N MET A 193 7.88 -2.68 -8.94
CA MET A 193 9.19 -2.56 -8.30
C MET A 193 9.54 -3.88 -7.61
N ALA A 194 10.62 -4.50 -8.05
CA ALA A 194 11.15 -5.69 -7.39
C ALA A 194 12.07 -5.32 -6.22
N TRP A 195 12.02 -6.12 -5.16
CA TRP A 195 12.89 -5.94 -4.01
C TRP A 195 14.30 -6.48 -4.28
N THR A 196 15.29 -5.70 -3.87
CA THR A 196 16.70 -6.10 -3.81
C THR A 196 17.25 -5.79 -2.42
N THR A 197 18.44 -6.28 -2.10
CA THR A 197 19.12 -5.95 -0.83
C THR A 197 19.46 -4.45 -0.68
N GLN A 198 19.28 -3.66 -1.74
CA GLN A 198 19.50 -2.21 -1.77
C GLN A 198 18.17 -1.41 -1.72
N GLY A 199 17.03 -2.11 -1.74
CA GLY A 199 15.70 -1.51 -1.78
C GLY A 199 14.89 -1.92 -3.02
N PHE A 200 13.73 -1.33 -3.20
CA PHE A 200 12.90 -1.52 -4.39
C PHE A 200 13.53 -0.85 -5.61
N VAL A 201 13.56 -1.58 -6.73
CA VAL A 201 13.99 -1.10 -8.06
C VAL A 201 12.90 -1.35 -9.08
N GLU A 202 12.70 -0.45 -10.03
CA GLU A 202 11.73 -0.59 -11.11
C GLU A 202 12.11 -1.76 -12.02
N GLU A 203 11.10 -2.59 -12.40
CA GLU A 203 11.26 -3.72 -13.32
C GLU A 203 11.30 -3.29 -14.80
#